data_44e7387493793fadb5b030b39ad418ef
#
_entry.id   44e7387493793fadb5b030b39ad418ef
#
_cell.length_a   1.000
_cell.length_b   1.000
_cell.length_c   1.000
_cell.angle_alpha   90.00
_cell.angle_beta   90.00
_cell.angle_gamma   90.00
#
_symmetry.space_group_name_H-M   'P 1'
#
loop_
_entity.id
_entity.type
_entity.pdbx_description
1 polymer ?
#
loop_
_entity_poly.entity_id
_entity_poly.type
_entity_poly.pdbx_seq_one_letter_code
_entity_poly.pdbx_strand_id
1 'polypeptide(L)'
;MKQTIILNQNRDFQALYKRGISFVTPFVVIYMRPNRFGVHRLGITAGKRVGNAVQRNRAKRLIRQAYRELEAELPPYLDIVIVARARICNLTSTRLVKYLRKETIPQIQRHWEPPIRMRAGGKSSKPEGTPQ
;
A
#
# COMPACT_ATOMS: atom_id res chain seq x y z
N MET A 1 -7.09 11.72 -1.86
CA MET A 1 -7.12 10.48 -2.65
C MET A 1 -7.86 10.75 -3.94
N LYS A 2 -7.14 11.20 -4.94
CA LYS A 2 -7.78 11.65 -6.17
C LYS A 2 -8.41 10.53 -6.99
N GLN A 3 -7.68 9.46 -7.21
CA GLN A 3 -8.11 8.40 -8.10
C GLN A 3 -7.99 7.02 -7.48
N THR A 4 -7.98 6.98 -6.16
CA THR A 4 -7.86 5.72 -5.45
C THR A 4 -9.24 5.10 -5.26
N ILE A 5 -9.36 3.83 -5.61
CA ILE A 5 -10.57 3.04 -5.39
C ILE A 5 -10.41 2.29 -4.08
N ILE A 6 -11.45 2.27 -3.26
CA ILE A 6 -11.41 1.57 -1.98
C ILE A 6 -11.76 0.10 -2.20
N LEU A 7 -10.88 -0.78 -1.73
CA LEU A 7 -11.14 -2.23 -1.74
C LEU A 7 -12.08 -2.58 -0.59
N ASN A 8 -13.12 -3.37 -0.90
CA ASN A 8 -14.07 -3.81 0.11
C ASN A 8 -14.46 -5.28 -0.04
N GLN A 9 -13.83 -6.00 -0.97
CA GLN A 9 -14.13 -7.41 -1.21
C GLN A 9 -13.10 -8.28 -0.53
N ASN A 10 -13.56 -9.26 0.23
CA ASN A 10 -12.64 -10.16 0.96
C ASN A 10 -11.69 -10.89 0.02
N ARG A 11 -12.14 -11.26 -1.16
CA ARG A 11 -11.27 -11.96 -2.13
C ARG A 11 -10.07 -11.12 -2.55
N ASP A 12 -10.24 -9.79 -2.66
CA ASP A 12 -9.13 -8.91 -3.01
C ASP A 12 -8.10 -8.83 -1.90
N PHE A 13 -8.57 -8.77 -0.64
CA PHE A 13 -7.66 -8.79 0.51
C PHE A 13 -6.90 -10.11 0.56
N GLN A 14 -7.60 -11.23 0.38
CA GLN A 14 -6.96 -12.54 0.42
C GLN A 14 -5.94 -12.72 -0.69
N ALA A 15 -6.22 -12.22 -1.88
CA ALA A 15 -5.28 -12.27 -2.99
C ALA A 15 -4.00 -11.51 -2.67
N LEU A 16 -4.13 -10.34 -2.05
CA LEU A 16 -2.97 -9.55 -1.66
C LEU A 16 -2.17 -10.22 -0.55
N TYR A 17 -2.85 -10.81 0.44
CA TYR A 17 -2.14 -11.53 1.50
C TYR A 17 -1.35 -12.72 0.97
N LYS A 18 -1.86 -13.40 -0.05
CA LYS A 18 -1.20 -14.58 -0.60
C LYS A 18 -0.14 -14.26 -1.64
N ARG A 19 -0.41 -13.28 -2.50
CA ARG A 19 0.42 -13.02 -3.69
C ARG A 19 1.14 -11.70 -3.68
N GLY A 20 0.77 -10.80 -2.77
CA GLY A 20 1.39 -9.50 -2.70
C GLY A 20 2.75 -9.56 -2.03
N ILE A 21 3.54 -8.55 -2.28
CA ILE A 21 4.78 -8.32 -1.55
C ILE A 21 4.44 -7.62 -0.25
N SER A 22 5.01 -8.07 0.87
CA SER A 22 4.73 -7.47 2.16
C SER A 22 5.91 -6.65 2.68
N PHE A 23 5.56 -5.56 3.34
CA PHE A 23 6.54 -4.69 4.02
C PHE A 23 6.10 -4.54 5.46
N VAL A 24 6.89 -5.09 6.39
CA VAL A 24 6.55 -5.08 7.81
C VAL A 24 7.23 -3.90 8.47
N THR A 25 6.43 -3.07 9.15
CA THR A 25 6.92 -1.94 9.94
C THR A 25 6.43 -2.09 11.38
N PRO A 26 6.94 -1.31 12.33
CA PRO A 26 6.43 -1.37 13.70
C PRO A 26 4.95 -1.00 13.83
N PHE A 27 4.42 -0.21 12.91
CA PHE A 27 3.08 0.40 13.03
C PHE A 27 2.06 -0.22 12.11
N VAL A 28 2.47 -0.68 10.94
CA VAL A 28 1.58 -1.25 9.93
C VAL A 28 2.32 -2.35 9.17
N VAL A 29 1.54 -3.25 8.57
CA VAL A 29 2.06 -4.17 7.55
C VAL A 29 1.41 -3.76 6.24
N ILE A 30 2.21 -3.60 5.20
CA ILE A 30 1.73 -3.19 3.89
C ILE A 30 1.88 -4.36 2.93
N TYR A 31 0.78 -4.71 2.26
CA TYR A 31 0.80 -5.70 1.17
C TYR A 31 0.52 -4.96 -0.12
N MET A 32 1.33 -5.18 -1.13
CA MET A 32 1.13 -4.51 -2.41
C MET A 32 1.33 -5.45 -3.58
N ARG A 33 0.74 -5.07 -4.71
CA ARG A 33 0.83 -5.83 -5.93
C ARG A 33 0.48 -4.91 -7.09
N PRO A 34 1.23 -4.96 -8.21
CA PRO A 34 0.85 -4.18 -9.39
C PRO A 34 -0.53 -4.60 -9.90
N ASN A 35 -1.30 -3.66 -10.41
CA ASN A 35 -2.59 -3.96 -11.00
C ASN A 35 -2.66 -3.43 -12.44
N ARG A 36 -3.77 -3.72 -13.12
CA ARG A 36 -3.97 -3.32 -14.51
C ARG A 36 -5.03 -2.25 -14.67
N PHE A 37 -5.43 -1.63 -13.59
CA PHE A 37 -6.58 -0.71 -13.61
C PHE A 37 -6.19 0.74 -13.84
N GLY A 38 -4.90 1.04 -13.82
CA GLY A 38 -4.42 2.41 -14.03
C GLY A 38 -4.63 3.34 -12.85
N VAL A 39 -5.10 2.81 -11.73
CA VAL A 39 -5.34 3.57 -10.50
C VAL A 39 -4.92 2.73 -9.31
N HIS A 40 -4.72 3.39 -8.17
CA HIS A 40 -4.53 2.69 -6.92
C HIS A 40 -5.84 2.08 -6.43
N ARG A 41 -5.75 0.89 -5.84
CA ARG A 41 -6.86 0.32 -5.09
C ARG A 41 -6.37 0.07 -3.67
N LEU A 42 -7.04 0.65 -2.70
CA LEU A 42 -6.60 0.70 -1.31
C LEU A 42 -7.55 -0.02 -0.37
N GLY A 43 -7.01 -0.93 0.45
CA GLY A 43 -7.74 -1.51 1.56
C GLY A 43 -7.03 -1.18 2.86
N ILE A 44 -7.79 -0.90 3.91
CA ILE A 44 -7.25 -0.60 5.23
C ILE A 44 -7.96 -1.48 6.24
N THR A 45 -7.20 -2.19 7.07
CA THR A 45 -7.78 -3.03 8.11
C THR A 45 -7.16 -2.72 9.46
N ALA A 46 -7.96 -2.90 10.51
CA ALA A 46 -7.52 -2.78 11.89
C ALA A 46 -8.24 -3.85 12.71
N GLY A 47 -7.51 -4.85 13.16
CA GLY A 47 -8.07 -5.98 13.89
C GLY A 47 -8.19 -5.74 15.39
N LYS A 48 -8.62 -6.77 16.08
CA LYS A 48 -8.86 -6.69 17.53
C LYS A 48 -7.62 -6.39 18.34
N ARG A 49 -6.44 -6.71 17.84
CA ARG A 49 -5.18 -6.43 18.54
C ARG A 49 -4.90 -4.93 18.65
N VAL A 50 -5.48 -4.14 17.78
CA VAL A 50 -5.32 -2.67 17.84
C VAL A 50 -6.11 -2.12 19.04
N GLY A 51 -7.26 -2.71 19.35
CA GLY A 51 -8.06 -2.28 20.47
C GLY A 51 -9.55 -2.39 20.19
N ASN A 52 -10.32 -1.56 20.89
CA ASN A 52 -11.78 -1.54 20.73
C ASN A 52 -12.18 -0.83 19.42
N ALA A 53 -13.49 -0.73 19.18
CA ALA A 53 -13.99 -0.15 17.93
C ALA A 53 -13.52 1.29 17.72
N VAL A 54 -13.49 2.08 18.78
CA VAL A 54 -13.05 3.48 18.69
C VAL A 54 -11.57 3.54 18.28
N GLN A 55 -10.75 2.71 18.90
CA GLN A 55 -9.32 2.66 18.61
C GLN A 55 -9.05 2.16 17.18
N ARG A 56 -9.80 1.15 16.74
CA ARG A 56 -9.68 0.63 15.38
C ARG A 56 -10.07 1.68 14.34
N ASN A 57 -11.15 2.39 14.57
CA ASN A 57 -11.59 3.44 13.64
C ASN A 57 -10.59 4.59 13.58
N ARG A 58 -10.03 4.95 14.73
CA ARG A 58 -8.98 5.96 14.80
C ARG A 58 -7.75 5.53 13.99
N ALA A 59 -7.32 4.28 14.15
CA ALA A 59 -6.20 3.75 13.41
C ALA A 59 -6.43 3.81 11.89
N LYS A 60 -7.64 3.44 11.45
CA LYS A 60 -7.98 3.51 10.03
C LYS A 60 -7.92 4.95 9.50
N ARG A 61 -8.44 5.91 10.28
CA ARG A 61 -8.39 7.32 9.86
C ARG A 61 -6.96 7.83 9.77
N LEU A 62 -6.13 7.44 10.71
CA LEU A 62 -4.73 7.82 10.73
C LEU A 62 -4.00 7.27 9.51
N ILE A 63 -4.23 6.00 9.18
CA ILE A 63 -3.64 5.36 7.99
C ILE A 63 -4.14 6.05 6.72
N ARG A 64 -5.43 6.35 6.65
CA ARG A 64 -5.99 7.02 5.47
C ARG A 64 -5.37 8.38 5.26
N GLN A 65 -5.19 9.12 6.34
CA GLN A 65 -4.54 10.45 6.28
C GLN A 65 -3.10 10.32 5.78
N ALA A 66 -2.36 9.35 6.32
CA ALA A 66 -0.98 9.11 5.89
C ALA A 66 -0.93 8.72 4.42
N TYR A 67 -1.83 7.85 3.98
CA TYR A 67 -1.90 7.44 2.59
C TYR A 67 -2.11 8.63 1.65
N ARG A 68 -3.02 9.54 2.01
CA ARG A 68 -3.28 10.72 1.19
C ARG A 68 -2.02 11.55 0.96
N GLU A 69 -1.19 11.67 1.98
CA GLU A 69 0.03 12.45 1.87
C GLU A 69 1.11 11.74 1.07
N LEU A 70 1.07 10.41 1.03
CA LEU A 70 2.08 9.61 0.34
C LEU A 70 1.63 9.13 -1.03
N GLU A 71 0.39 9.33 -1.39
CA GLU A 71 -0.19 8.76 -2.60
C GLU A 71 0.61 9.07 -3.85
N ALA A 72 1.06 10.31 -3.99
CA ALA A 72 1.81 10.73 -5.17
C ALA A 72 3.22 10.14 -5.24
N GLU A 73 3.73 9.65 -4.12
CA GLU A 73 5.06 9.05 -4.06
C GLU A 73 5.04 7.53 -4.30
N LEU A 74 3.85 6.96 -4.35
CA LEU A 74 3.70 5.53 -4.61
C LEU A 74 3.73 5.26 -6.11
N PRO A 75 4.21 4.05 -6.50
CA PRO A 75 4.16 3.66 -7.90
C PRO A 75 2.71 3.66 -8.43
N PRO A 76 2.51 3.90 -9.73
CA PRO A 76 1.17 3.80 -10.33
C PRO A 76 0.72 2.34 -10.42
N TYR A 77 -0.56 2.11 -10.71
CA TYR A 77 -1.12 0.77 -10.97
C TYR A 77 -0.93 -0.19 -9.80
N LEU A 78 -1.28 0.25 -8.59
CA LEU A 78 -0.97 -0.46 -7.37
C LEU A 78 -2.22 -0.88 -6.60
N ASP A 79 -2.31 -2.17 -6.27
CA ASP A 79 -3.21 -2.64 -5.22
C ASP A 79 -2.42 -2.64 -3.93
N ILE A 80 -2.96 -2.04 -2.89
CA ILE A 80 -2.27 -1.92 -1.61
C ILE A 80 -3.26 -2.15 -0.47
N VAL A 81 -2.87 -3.01 0.48
CA VAL A 81 -3.61 -3.20 1.74
C VAL A 81 -2.68 -2.83 2.88
N ILE A 82 -3.16 -1.97 3.75
CA ILE A 82 -2.41 -1.53 4.93
C ILE A 82 -3.13 -2.06 6.16
N VAL A 83 -2.42 -2.89 6.93
CA VAL A 83 -2.94 -3.54 8.12
C VAL A 83 -2.35 -2.85 9.34
N ALA A 84 -3.21 -2.28 10.19
CA ALA A 84 -2.77 -1.63 11.42
C ALA A 84 -2.20 -2.66 12.41
N ARG A 85 -1.10 -2.30 13.05
CA ARG A 85 -0.54 -3.07 14.16
C ARG A 85 -0.84 -2.37 15.49
N ALA A 86 -0.75 -3.12 16.59
CA ALA A 86 -1.10 -2.59 17.91
C ALA A 86 -0.33 -1.32 18.27
N ARG A 87 0.91 -1.21 17.83
CA ARG A 87 1.75 -0.05 18.15
C ARG A 87 1.31 1.25 17.51
N ILE A 88 0.32 1.19 16.61
CA ILE A 88 -0.17 2.40 15.96
C ILE A 88 -1.02 3.28 16.91
N CYS A 89 -1.46 2.75 18.04
CA CYS A 89 -2.46 3.39 18.90
C CYS A 89 -2.12 4.81 19.32
N ASN A 90 -0.87 5.11 19.61
CA ASN A 90 -0.47 6.44 20.08
C ASN A 90 0.31 7.23 19.03
N LEU A 91 0.25 6.79 17.80
CA LEU A 91 0.99 7.42 16.73
C LEU A 91 0.18 8.57 16.12
N THR A 92 0.86 9.56 15.56
CA THR A 92 0.21 10.61 14.76
C THR A 92 0.39 10.29 13.28
N SER A 93 -0.48 10.86 12.44
CA SER A 93 -0.34 10.67 11.00
C SER A 93 0.99 11.25 10.49
N THR A 94 1.42 12.38 11.06
CA THR A 94 2.69 12.99 10.68
C THR A 94 3.87 12.06 10.93
N ARG A 95 3.88 11.39 12.08
CA ARG A 95 4.95 10.44 12.38
C ARG A 95 4.90 9.21 11.48
N LEU A 96 3.71 8.72 11.19
CA LEU A 96 3.58 7.59 10.28
C LEU A 96 4.07 7.95 8.89
N VAL A 97 3.67 9.11 8.37
CA VAL A 97 4.13 9.59 7.08
C VAL A 97 5.66 9.68 7.04
N LYS A 98 6.23 10.27 8.07
CA LYS A 98 7.69 10.43 8.14
C LYS A 98 8.40 9.08 8.11
N TYR A 99 7.92 8.12 8.90
CA TYR A 99 8.50 6.79 8.93
C TYR A 99 8.39 6.11 7.58
N LEU A 100 7.19 6.09 7.00
CA LEU A 100 6.95 5.40 5.74
C LEU A 100 7.73 6.02 4.59
N ARG A 101 7.80 7.34 4.55
CA ARG A 101 8.55 8.04 3.49
C ARG A 101 10.03 7.71 3.53
N LYS A 102 10.58 7.59 4.72
CA LYS A 102 12.02 7.31 4.88
C LYS A 102 12.33 5.83 4.70
N GLU A 103 11.54 4.95 5.34
CA GLU A 103 11.90 3.53 5.47
C GLU A 103 11.19 2.63 4.47
N THR A 104 9.96 2.94 4.11
CA THR A 104 9.10 2.00 3.38
C THR A 104 8.91 2.37 1.92
N ILE A 105 8.64 3.63 1.63
CA ILE A 105 8.41 4.07 0.24
C ILE A 105 9.57 3.70 -0.68
N PRO A 106 10.85 3.90 -0.29
CA PRO A 106 11.96 3.51 -1.17
C PRO A 106 11.97 2.01 -1.46
N GLN A 107 11.60 1.17 -0.48
CA GLN A 107 11.51 -0.27 -0.69
C GLN A 107 10.39 -0.63 -1.65
N ILE A 108 9.24 0.02 -1.51
CA ILE A 108 8.11 -0.20 -2.40
C ILE A 108 8.50 0.14 -3.84
N GLN A 109 9.15 1.27 -4.03
CA GLN A 109 9.56 1.72 -5.36
C GLN A 109 10.55 0.75 -6.01
N ARG A 110 11.45 0.18 -5.21
CA ARG A 110 12.44 -0.79 -5.73
C ARG A 110 11.81 -2.12 -6.12
N HIS A 111 10.75 -2.53 -5.42
CA HIS A 111 10.15 -3.85 -5.65
C HIS A 111 8.96 -3.82 -6.60
N TRP A 112 8.52 -2.62 -7.00
CA TRP A 112 7.38 -2.52 -7.90
C TRP A 112 7.80 -2.77 -9.34
N GLU A 113 7.00 -3.58 -10.05
CA GLU A 113 7.17 -3.80 -11.48
C GLU A 113 5.81 -3.64 -12.15
N PRO A 114 5.73 -2.87 -13.25
CA PRO A 114 4.46 -2.73 -13.95
C PRO A 114 4.01 -4.05 -14.55
N PRO A 115 2.70 -4.29 -14.69
CA PRO A 115 2.21 -5.46 -15.39
C PRO A 115 2.73 -5.50 -16.83
N ILE A 116 2.87 -6.70 -17.37
CA ILE A 116 3.43 -6.88 -18.71
C ILE A 116 2.71 -6.05 -19.76
N ARG A 117 1.38 -5.97 -19.70
CA ARG A 117 0.61 -5.17 -20.64
C ARG A 117 0.95 -3.69 -20.60
N MET A 118 1.28 -3.19 -19.42
CA MET A 118 1.63 -1.77 -19.25
C MET A 118 3.06 -1.52 -19.67
N ARG A 119 3.94 -2.52 -19.51
CA ARG A 119 5.32 -2.41 -19.97
C ARG A 119 5.41 -2.31 -21.47
N ALA A 120 4.57 -3.03 -22.17
CA ALA A 120 4.62 -3.10 -23.62
C ALA A 120 4.50 -1.74 -24.28
N GLY A 121 3.81 -0.82 -23.64
CA GLY A 121 3.72 0.54 -24.12
C GLY A 121 5.04 1.27 -24.14
N GLY A 122 5.96 0.80 -23.46
CA GLY A 122 7.30 1.34 -23.49
C GLY A 122 8.18 0.60 -24.43
N LYS A 123 8.35 0.04 -25.04
CA LYS A 123 9.20 -0.57 -25.84
C LYS A 123 10.24 -1.27 -25.54
N SER A 124 10.00 -1.39 -25.47
CA SER A 124 10.66 -2.13 -25.36
C SER A 124 11.47 -2.39 -25.00
N SER A 125 11.47 -2.21 -24.94
CA SER A 125 12.19 -2.61 -24.66
C SER A 125 12.93 -2.85 -24.00
N LYS A 126 12.86 -2.87 -23.94
CA LYS A 126 13.58 -3.27 -23.43
C LYS A 126 14.15 -3.72 -23.01
N PRO A 127 14.33 -3.82 -23.20
CA PRO A 127 14.85 -4.50 -22.79
C PRO A 127 15.39 -4.66 -22.22
N GLU A 128 15.31 -4.66 -22.24
CA GLU A 128 15.80 -5.02 -21.78
C GLU A 128 16.04 -5.25 -20.94
N GLY A 129 15.79 -5.23 -20.92
CA GLY A 129 15.91 -5.78 -20.31
C GLY A 129 15.81 -5.95 -19.47
N THR A 130 15.60 -6.01 -19.52
CA THR A 130 15.54 -6.38 -18.78
C THR A 130 15.37 -6.58 -18.06
N PRO A 131 15.38 -6.67 -17.95
CA PRO A 131 15.18 -7.13 -17.28
C PRO A 131 15.00 -7.25 -16.76
N GLN A 132 15.01 -7.19 -16.74
CA GLN A 132 14.98 -7.58 -16.44
C GLN A 132 14.97 -7.72 -15.97
#